data_83c2bed17b8f85c89db83601e8482864
#
_entry.id   83c2bed17b8f85c89db83601e8482864
#
_cell.length_a   1.000
_cell.length_b   1.000
_cell.length_c   1.000
_cell.angle_alpha   90.00
_cell.angle_beta   90.00
_cell.angle_gamma   90.00
#
_symmetry.space_group_name_H-M   'P 1'
#
loop_
_entity.id
_entity.type
_entity.pdbx_description
1 polymer ?
#
loop_
_entity_poly.entity_id
_entity_poly.type
_entity_poly.pdbx_seq_one_letter_code
_entity_poly.pdbx_strand_id
1 'polypeptide(L)'
;MDAIAEALARLRTGDTLAATGIDPADPVGTEVRSAGIGFRAVTADGRVAGLEERWHAALRELRECIRPIGDAGLVLHEGGVYHGAWLESTATIGAEVLGRFAPAVTRATHLALAAGQREDGLLPYKITADGPAFTQIQMVTPLARCVWDHYLRTGRDRNYLRTMADAMARNDAWLAAHRDTRGTGGVEAFCTFDTGHDLSPRFWGVPERCHRGDAARFDPGIPGLPFVAPDLTANVVSQREHLALIAAELGDDPEPWLRSAARARDALFAHCHDPRSGMFYDRAADGRPVRVDSDVLLRVLACDIGDDALFVAALEDHLMHTRRFLSAAGFTSIALDDPRFDGDHTRNSWAGPVNALTMLRAPHAFEAHGRVAELALAHAGLLQAMAGHDRFAQCFDPWTGDAGYTEVYSPAILWLLDTLERDAGILPRAGGEVWLSGLIPSRLGEGQAVAASAAARTVGGVHYELAGDDERVDVHRDGRLWLRFPRGWRVILDAGGAPASVVCLAAGPVAGDLVVAGAAPLALSLAPNARADVRGGRLAGIADPGFTPPRS
;
A
#
# COMPACT_ATOMS: atom_id res chain seq x y z
N MET A 1 -0.96 -36.09 9.46
CA MET A 1 -0.62 -35.73 8.06
C MET A 1 0.26 -34.49 8.13
N ASP A 2 1.28 -34.36 7.31
CA ASP A 2 2.10 -33.12 7.27
C ASP A 2 1.19 -31.98 6.77
N ALA A 3 0.99 -30.94 7.59
CA ALA A 3 0.08 -29.85 7.29
C ALA A 3 0.48 -29.08 6.00
N ILE A 4 1.78 -29.00 5.72
CA ILE A 4 2.30 -28.44 4.45
C ILE A 4 1.81 -29.30 3.26
N ALA A 5 1.91 -30.64 3.40
CA ALA A 5 1.48 -31.55 2.32
C ALA A 5 -0.03 -31.43 2.08
N GLU A 6 -0.83 -31.28 3.12
CA GLU A 6 -2.28 -31.07 3.01
C GLU A 6 -2.61 -29.75 2.31
N ALA A 7 -2.01 -28.63 2.77
CA ALA A 7 -2.23 -27.32 2.17
C ALA A 7 -1.84 -27.31 0.68
N LEU A 8 -0.71 -27.92 0.34
CA LEU A 8 -0.22 -28.03 -1.03
C LEU A 8 -1.12 -28.93 -1.90
N ALA A 9 -1.59 -30.05 -1.37
CA ALA A 9 -2.52 -30.93 -2.08
C ALA A 9 -3.83 -30.21 -2.40
N ARG A 10 -4.37 -29.46 -1.44
CA ARG A 10 -5.57 -28.62 -1.64
C ARG A 10 -5.33 -27.51 -2.64
N LEU A 11 -4.14 -26.89 -2.64
CA LEU A 11 -3.78 -25.87 -3.63
C LEU A 11 -3.80 -26.43 -5.04
N ARG A 12 -3.21 -27.61 -5.24
CA ARG A 12 -3.08 -28.29 -6.55
C ARG A 12 -4.40 -28.87 -7.08
N THR A 13 -5.28 -29.29 -6.19
CA THR A 13 -6.58 -29.88 -6.58
C THR A 13 -7.73 -28.88 -6.58
N GLY A 14 -7.56 -27.73 -5.91
CA GLY A 14 -8.59 -26.71 -5.78
C GLY A 14 -8.65 -25.79 -7.00
N ASP A 15 -9.88 -25.40 -7.36
CA ASP A 15 -10.15 -24.41 -8.39
C ASP A 15 -10.56 -23.07 -7.70
N THR A 16 -9.70 -22.05 -7.82
CA THR A 16 -9.95 -20.73 -7.26
C THR A 16 -11.15 -20.05 -7.93
N LEU A 17 -11.35 -20.21 -9.24
CA LEU A 17 -12.49 -19.60 -9.94
C LEU A 17 -13.80 -20.26 -9.53
N ALA A 18 -13.83 -21.58 -9.41
CA ALA A 18 -15.00 -22.30 -8.90
C ALA A 18 -15.32 -21.91 -7.45
N ALA A 19 -14.29 -21.76 -6.59
CA ALA A 19 -14.49 -21.36 -5.19
C ALA A 19 -15.00 -19.91 -5.03
N THR A 20 -14.64 -19.02 -5.96
CA THR A 20 -15.07 -17.61 -5.93
C THR A 20 -16.32 -17.32 -6.75
N GLY A 21 -16.68 -18.20 -7.70
CA GLY A 21 -17.75 -17.96 -8.66
C GLY A 21 -17.44 -16.86 -9.69
N ILE A 22 -16.16 -16.47 -9.85
CA ILE A 22 -15.74 -15.47 -10.83
C ILE A 22 -15.69 -16.10 -12.22
N ASP A 23 -16.29 -15.41 -13.21
CA ASP A 23 -16.23 -15.84 -14.60
C ASP A 23 -14.76 -15.81 -15.08
N PRO A 24 -14.26 -16.92 -15.69
CA PRO A 24 -12.93 -16.96 -16.27
C PRO A 24 -12.65 -15.90 -17.34
N ALA A 25 -13.67 -15.33 -17.98
CA ALA A 25 -13.53 -14.25 -18.95
C ALA A 25 -13.48 -12.85 -18.33
N ASP A 26 -13.80 -12.73 -17.05
CA ASP A 26 -13.69 -11.47 -16.31
C ASP A 26 -12.22 -11.05 -16.13
N PRO A 27 -11.89 -9.74 -16.03
CA PRO A 27 -10.51 -9.30 -15.83
C PRO A 27 -9.79 -9.97 -14.66
N VAL A 28 -10.45 -10.09 -13.50
CA VAL A 28 -9.89 -10.79 -12.33
C VAL A 28 -9.78 -12.30 -12.61
N GLY A 29 -10.83 -12.90 -13.17
CA GLY A 29 -10.84 -14.34 -13.52
C GLY A 29 -9.77 -14.70 -14.55
N THR A 30 -9.56 -13.83 -15.54
CA THR A 30 -8.51 -13.99 -16.54
C THR A 30 -7.12 -14.01 -15.88
N GLU A 31 -6.85 -13.07 -14.96
CA GLU A 31 -5.56 -13.01 -14.29
C GLU A 31 -5.38 -14.17 -13.30
N VAL A 32 -6.39 -14.50 -12.50
CA VAL A 32 -6.36 -15.67 -11.58
C VAL A 32 -6.00 -16.93 -12.34
N ARG A 33 -6.59 -17.14 -13.53
CA ARG A 33 -6.32 -18.32 -14.36
C ARG A 33 -4.96 -18.26 -15.04
N SER A 34 -4.61 -17.14 -15.67
CA SER A 34 -3.38 -17.03 -16.48
C SER A 34 -2.12 -17.03 -15.62
N ALA A 35 -2.17 -16.38 -14.48
CA ALA A 35 -1.09 -16.34 -13.50
C ALA A 35 -1.18 -17.47 -12.45
N GLY A 36 -2.17 -18.36 -12.54
CA GLY A 36 -2.32 -19.49 -11.60
C GLY A 36 -2.40 -19.05 -10.15
N ILE A 37 -3.14 -17.96 -9.87
CA ILE A 37 -3.23 -17.38 -8.53
C ILE A 37 -4.10 -18.27 -7.64
N GLY A 38 -3.54 -18.70 -6.51
CA GLY A 38 -4.23 -19.51 -5.53
C GLY A 38 -3.72 -19.28 -4.13
N PHE A 39 -4.59 -19.46 -3.15
CA PHE A 39 -4.25 -19.46 -1.72
C PHE A 39 -5.10 -20.49 -0.99
N ARG A 40 -4.47 -21.25 -0.09
CA ARG A 40 -5.11 -22.23 0.79
C ARG A 40 -4.55 -22.10 2.20
N ALA A 41 -5.39 -22.32 3.20
CA ALA A 41 -4.97 -22.36 4.58
C ALA A 41 -5.74 -23.43 5.34
N VAL A 42 -5.03 -24.22 6.13
CA VAL A 42 -5.58 -25.34 6.89
C VAL A 42 -5.32 -25.16 8.38
N THR A 43 -6.27 -25.59 9.20
CA THR A 43 -6.16 -25.69 10.65
C THR A 43 -5.45 -26.98 11.06
N ALA A 44 -5.07 -27.11 12.32
CA ALA A 44 -4.39 -28.32 12.84
C ALA A 44 -5.20 -29.60 12.70
N ASP A 45 -6.52 -29.50 12.65
CA ASP A 45 -7.43 -30.62 12.41
C ASP A 45 -7.77 -30.83 10.92
N GLY A 46 -7.07 -30.13 10.02
CA GLY A 46 -7.19 -30.29 8.56
C GLY A 46 -8.40 -29.61 7.93
N ARG A 47 -9.15 -28.78 8.67
CA ARG A 47 -10.26 -27.98 8.11
C ARG A 47 -9.74 -26.75 7.37
N VAL A 48 -10.59 -26.15 6.54
CA VAL A 48 -10.37 -24.85 5.93
C VAL A 48 -10.26 -23.79 7.02
N ALA A 49 -9.21 -22.99 6.99
CA ALA A 49 -9.09 -21.85 7.90
C ALA A 49 -9.90 -20.65 7.37
N GLY A 50 -10.48 -19.84 8.27
CA GLY A 50 -11.24 -18.66 7.90
C GLY A 50 -10.48 -17.65 7.02
N LEU A 51 -9.15 -17.63 7.12
CA LEU A 51 -8.29 -16.83 6.25
C LEU A 51 -8.39 -17.23 4.77
N GLU A 52 -8.53 -18.52 4.44
CA GLU A 52 -8.77 -18.99 3.07
C GLU A 52 -10.13 -18.50 2.55
N GLU A 53 -11.16 -18.62 3.39
CA GLU A 53 -12.50 -18.15 3.03
C GLU A 53 -12.51 -16.63 2.81
N ARG A 54 -11.78 -15.89 3.67
CA ARG A 54 -11.67 -14.45 3.55
C ARG A 54 -10.89 -14.01 2.30
N TRP A 55 -9.85 -14.77 1.92
CA TRP A 55 -9.12 -14.51 0.67
C TRP A 55 -10.02 -14.75 -0.56
N HIS A 56 -10.84 -15.81 -0.57
CA HIS A 56 -11.81 -16.04 -1.64
C HIS A 56 -12.86 -14.92 -1.69
N ALA A 57 -13.35 -14.47 -0.54
CA ALA A 57 -14.25 -13.33 -0.44
C ALA A 57 -13.61 -12.06 -1.00
N ALA A 58 -12.31 -11.82 -0.70
CA ALA A 58 -11.58 -10.66 -1.22
C ALA A 58 -11.56 -10.63 -2.74
N LEU A 59 -11.28 -11.74 -3.41
CA LEU A 59 -11.31 -11.81 -4.88
C LEU A 59 -12.71 -11.56 -5.44
N ARG A 60 -13.73 -12.15 -4.83
CA ARG A 60 -15.13 -11.99 -5.26
C ARG A 60 -15.60 -10.55 -5.12
N GLU A 61 -15.35 -9.93 -3.97
CA GLU A 61 -15.74 -8.54 -3.70
C GLU A 61 -14.88 -7.54 -4.48
N LEU A 62 -13.60 -7.83 -4.75
CA LEU A 62 -12.78 -7.05 -5.68
C LEU A 62 -13.43 -7.00 -7.07
N ARG A 63 -13.95 -8.16 -7.54
CA ARG A 63 -14.68 -8.21 -8.80
C ARG A 63 -15.92 -7.30 -8.79
N GLU A 64 -16.63 -7.23 -7.67
CA GLU A 64 -17.80 -6.37 -7.51
C GLU A 64 -17.43 -4.87 -7.55
N CYS A 65 -16.23 -4.50 -7.13
CA CYS A 65 -15.71 -3.15 -7.24
C CYS A 65 -15.29 -2.76 -8.67
N ILE A 66 -15.16 -3.72 -9.59
CA ILE A 66 -14.78 -3.47 -10.99
C ILE A 66 -16.04 -3.33 -11.83
N ARG A 67 -16.35 -2.09 -12.23
CA ARG A 67 -17.57 -1.74 -12.96
C ARG A 67 -17.30 -0.76 -14.09
N PRO A 68 -18.14 -0.71 -15.12
CA PRO A 68 -17.97 0.25 -16.21
C PRO A 68 -18.29 1.69 -15.75
N ILE A 69 -17.53 2.66 -16.29
CA ILE A 69 -17.84 4.09 -16.24
C ILE A 69 -17.82 4.62 -17.68
N GLY A 70 -18.99 4.84 -18.26
CA GLY A 70 -19.12 5.37 -19.63
C GLY A 70 -18.25 4.60 -20.63
N ASP A 71 -17.56 5.33 -21.49
CA ASP A 71 -16.68 4.77 -22.53
C ASP A 71 -15.29 4.34 -21.99
N ALA A 72 -14.98 4.59 -20.72
CA ALA A 72 -13.71 4.18 -20.10
C ALA A 72 -13.61 2.66 -19.91
N GLY A 73 -14.71 1.92 -20.07
CA GLY A 73 -14.77 0.49 -19.82
C GLY A 73 -14.75 0.14 -18.34
N LEU A 74 -14.21 -1.04 -18.01
CA LEU A 74 -14.13 -1.52 -16.63
C LEU A 74 -13.04 -0.79 -15.86
N VAL A 75 -13.40 -0.10 -14.80
CA VAL A 75 -12.50 0.62 -13.90
C VAL A 75 -12.71 0.17 -12.45
N LEU A 76 -11.74 0.41 -11.58
CA LEU A 76 -11.87 0.15 -10.16
C LEU A 76 -12.69 1.26 -9.50
N HIS A 77 -13.81 0.89 -8.88
CA HIS A 77 -14.55 1.75 -7.96
C HIS A 77 -14.01 1.60 -6.54
N GLU A 78 -14.09 2.66 -5.76
CA GLU A 78 -13.66 2.59 -4.36
C GLU A 78 -14.51 1.60 -3.55
N GLY A 79 -15.79 1.48 -3.91
CA GLY A 79 -16.69 0.49 -3.32
C GLY A 79 -17.47 1.00 -2.10
N GLY A 80 -18.31 0.14 -1.55
CA GLY A 80 -19.20 0.51 -0.45
C GLY A 80 -20.09 1.69 -0.81
N VAL A 81 -20.07 2.71 0.02
CA VAL A 81 -20.83 3.97 -0.19
C VAL A 81 -20.17 4.91 -1.21
N TYR A 82 -18.94 4.64 -1.62
CA TYR A 82 -18.19 5.48 -2.54
C TYR A 82 -18.32 4.98 -3.97
N HIS A 83 -19.12 5.68 -4.77
CA HIS A 83 -19.30 5.34 -6.17
C HIS A 83 -18.22 5.99 -7.04
N GLY A 84 -17.73 5.23 -8.02
CA GLY A 84 -16.77 5.71 -9.02
C GLY A 84 -15.31 5.46 -8.66
N ALA A 85 -14.44 5.88 -9.58
CA ALA A 85 -13.00 5.84 -9.45
C ALA A 85 -12.50 7.14 -8.81
N TRP A 86 -11.70 7.02 -7.75
CA TRP A 86 -11.16 8.13 -6.98
C TRP A 86 -9.65 8.23 -7.20
N LEU A 87 -9.14 9.45 -7.28
CA LEU A 87 -7.71 9.68 -7.49
C LEU A 87 -6.85 9.08 -6.37
N GLU A 88 -7.23 9.32 -5.11
CA GLU A 88 -6.49 8.84 -3.94
C GLU A 88 -6.48 7.31 -3.84
N SER A 89 -7.66 6.68 -3.82
CA SER A 89 -7.81 5.28 -3.42
C SER A 89 -7.67 4.30 -4.57
N THR A 90 -8.30 4.57 -5.72
CA THR A 90 -8.41 3.57 -6.78
C THR A 90 -7.35 3.72 -7.87
N ALA A 91 -6.99 4.96 -8.22
CA ALA A 91 -6.03 5.21 -9.30
C ALA A 91 -4.58 5.28 -8.83
N THR A 92 -4.36 5.36 -7.53
CA THR A 92 -3.01 5.38 -6.96
C THR A 92 -2.78 4.16 -6.10
N ILE A 93 -2.96 4.27 -4.79
CA ILE A 93 -2.61 3.23 -3.83
C ILE A 93 -3.30 1.87 -4.11
N GLY A 94 -4.59 1.87 -4.49
CA GLY A 94 -5.30 0.66 -4.90
C GLY A 94 -4.77 0.08 -6.22
N ALA A 95 -4.41 0.96 -7.17
CA ALA A 95 -3.90 0.54 -8.48
C ALA A 95 -2.58 -0.23 -8.40
N GLU A 96 -1.71 0.11 -7.46
CA GLU A 96 -0.43 -0.59 -7.26
C GLU A 96 -0.63 -2.08 -6.93
N VAL A 97 -1.64 -2.38 -6.12
CA VAL A 97 -2.01 -3.76 -5.78
C VAL A 97 -2.85 -4.40 -6.87
N LEU A 98 -3.89 -3.69 -7.35
CA LEU A 98 -4.78 -4.17 -8.42
C LEU A 98 -4.03 -4.59 -9.68
N GLY A 99 -2.93 -3.89 -10.01
CA GLY A 99 -2.09 -4.22 -11.16
C GLY A 99 -1.53 -5.66 -11.16
N ARG A 100 -1.62 -6.36 -10.03
CA ARG A 100 -1.24 -7.78 -9.91
C ARG A 100 -2.41 -8.74 -10.10
N PHE A 101 -3.66 -8.25 -9.99
CA PHE A 101 -4.88 -9.05 -10.05
C PHE A 101 -5.78 -8.70 -11.24
N ALA A 102 -5.67 -7.49 -11.77
CA ALA A 102 -6.43 -7.03 -12.94
C ALA A 102 -5.69 -5.86 -13.64
N PRO A 103 -4.54 -6.12 -14.29
CA PRO A 103 -3.71 -5.06 -14.89
C PRO A 103 -4.45 -4.24 -15.95
N ALA A 104 -5.34 -4.84 -16.73
CA ALA A 104 -6.15 -4.14 -17.71
C ALA A 104 -7.09 -3.10 -17.07
N VAL A 105 -7.64 -3.41 -15.88
CA VAL A 105 -8.51 -2.50 -15.12
C VAL A 105 -7.70 -1.35 -14.52
N THR A 106 -6.49 -1.62 -14.00
CA THR A 106 -5.57 -0.57 -13.54
C THR A 106 -5.27 0.42 -14.65
N ARG A 107 -4.91 -0.09 -15.84
CA ARG A 107 -4.68 0.75 -17.03
C ARG A 107 -5.92 1.60 -17.39
N ALA A 108 -7.09 0.98 -17.43
CA ALA A 108 -8.34 1.67 -17.78
C ALA A 108 -8.67 2.76 -16.75
N THR A 109 -8.47 2.50 -15.45
CA THR A 109 -8.67 3.48 -14.38
C THR A 109 -7.76 4.70 -14.54
N HIS A 110 -6.47 4.49 -14.83
CA HIS A 110 -5.53 5.58 -15.10
C HIS A 110 -5.94 6.41 -16.32
N LEU A 111 -6.24 5.75 -17.44
CA LEU A 111 -6.62 6.43 -18.67
C LEU A 111 -7.97 7.17 -18.54
N ALA A 112 -8.90 6.66 -17.75
CA ALA A 112 -10.16 7.34 -17.45
C ALA A 112 -9.92 8.69 -16.75
N LEU A 113 -9.02 8.74 -15.76
CA LEU A 113 -8.65 9.99 -15.10
C LEU A 113 -7.98 10.98 -16.06
N ALA A 114 -7.05 10.51 -16.90
CA ALA A 114 -6.41 11.35 -17.89
C ALA A 114 -7.40 11.89 -18.92
N ALA A 115 -8.34 11.06 -19.40
CA ALA A 115 -9.39 11.47 -20.34
C ALA A 115 -10.40 12.44 -19.71
N GLY A 116 -10.66 12.31 -18.39
CA GLY A 116 -11.52 13.23 -17.65
C GLY A 116 -10.86 14.53 -17.22
N GLN A 117 -9.59 14.77 -17.57
CA GLN A 117 -8.84 15.95 -17.16
C GLN A 117 -9.44 17.23 -17.76
N ARG A 118 -9.57 18.28 -16.95
CA ARG A 118 -10.07 19.59 -17.34
C ARG A 118 -9.08 20.29 -18.29
N GLU A 119 -9.56 21.20 -19.15
CA GLU A 119 -8.73 21.89 -20.15
C GLU A 119 -7.56 22.67 -19.53
N ASP A 120 -7.75 23.26 -18.35
CA ASP A 120 -6.71 23.98 -17.61
C ASP A 120 -5.67 23.07 -16.93
N GLY A 121 -5.85 21.74 -16.99
CA GLY A 121 -4.90 20.77 -16.51
C GLY A 121 -5.27 20.07 -15.18
N LEU A 122 -6.32 20.49 -14.47
CA LEU A 122 -6.73 19.82 -13.23
C LEU A 122 -7.24 18.40 -13.52
N LEU A 123 -6.65 17.39 -12.88
CA LEU A 123 -7.20 16.03 -12.85
C LEU A 123 -8.47 15.99 -11.98
N PRO A 124 -9.46 15.19 -12.35
CA PRO A 124 -10.62 14.98 -11.48
C PRO A 124 -10.20 14.23 -10.21
N TYR A 125 -10.72 14.65 -9.05
CA TYR A 125 -10.51 13.88 -7.82
C TYR A 125 -11.30 12.57 -7.82
N LYS A 126 -12.38 12.51 -8.60
CA LYS A 126 -13.14 11.28 -8.88
C LYS A 126 -13.85 11.35 -10.23
N ILE A 127 -14.15 10.17 -10.78
CA ILE A 127 -15.03 9.98 -11.94
C ILE A 127 -16.16 9.02 -11.56
N THR A 128 -17.37 9.41 -11.88
CA THR A 128 -18.59 8.60 -11.69
C THR A 128 -19.35 8.49 -13.01
N ALA A 129 -20.52 7.81 -13.00
CA ALA A 129 -21.41 7.78 -14.14
C ALA A 129 -21.91 9.18 -14.55
N ASP A 130 -21.94 10.15 -13.61
CA ASP A 130 -22.33 11.54 -13.85
C ASP A 130 -21.17 12.39 -14.42
N GLY A 131 -19.99 11.80 -14.58
CA GLY A 131 -18.80 12.45 -15.12
C GLY A 131 -17.74 12.77 -14.07
N PRO A 132 -16.68 13.53 -14.47
CA PRO A 132 -15.57 13.92 -13.61
C PRO A 132 -15.95 15.05 -12.65
N ALA A 133 -15.39 15.06 -11.44
CA ALA A 133 -15.63 16.05 -10.39
C ALA A 133 -14.35 16.79 -9.99
N PHE A 134 -14.48 18.11 -9.68
CA PHE A 134 -13.36 19.06 -9.51
C PHE A 134 -13.54 20.01 -8.31
N THR A 135 -14.31 19.62 -7.28
CA THR A 135 -14.56 20.48 -6.11
C THR A 135 -13.40 20.52 -5.10
N GLN A 136 -12.40 19.69 -5.28
CA GLN A 136 -11.18 19.52 -4.49
C GLN A 136 -10.10 18.85 -5.33
N ILE A 137 -8.87 18.70 -4.79
CA ILE A 137 -7.78 18.01 -5.48
C ILE A 137 -7.57 16.55 -5.04
N GLN A 138 -7.72 16.25 -3.77
CA GLN A 138 -7.59 14.91 -3.14
C GLN A 138 -6.39 14.08 -3.66
N MET A 139 -5.22 14.74 -3.69
CA MET A 139 -4.00 14.18 -4.25
C MET A 139 -2.96 13.94 -3.16
N VAL A 140 -3.13 12.84 -2.41
CA VAL A 140 -2.29 12.48 -1.26
C VAL A 140 -1.49 11.19 -1.45
N THR A 141 -1.43 10.70 -2.69
CA THR A 141 -0.62 9.55 -3.11
C THR A 141 -0.08 9.77 -4.53
N PRO A 142 1.19 9.41 -4.82
CA PRO A 142 1.83 9.77 -6.09
C PRO A 142 1.32 8.91 -7.24
N LEU A 143 0.53 9.50 -8.14
CA LEU A 143 0.03 8.84 -9.34
C LEU A 143 1.17 8.41 -10.27
N ALA A 144 2.24 9.20 -10.38
CA ALA A 144 3.37 8.86 -11.24
C ALA A 144 4.10 7.60 -10.81
N ARG A 145 4.19 7.30 -9.49
CA ARG A 145 4.73 6.03 -8.99
C ARG A 145 3.88 4.85 -9.46
N CYS A 146 2.56 4.96 -9.32
CA CYS A 146 1.63 3.90 -9.72
C CYS A 146 1.64 3.65 -11.23
N VAL A 147 1.71 4.71 -12.02
CA VAL A 147 1.85 4.66 -13.48
C VAL A 147 3.18 4.01 -13.89
N TRP A 148 4.27 4.40 -13.23
CA TRP A 148 5.59 3.84 -13.47
C TRP A 148 5.66 2.34 -13.16
N ASP A 149 5.15 1.92 -12.00
CA ASP A 149 5.07 0.53 -11.61
C ASP A 149 4.21 -0.30 -12.56
N HIS A 150 3.06 0.23 -12.97
CA HIS A 150 2.21 -0.44 -13.97
C HIS A 150 2.92 -0.59 -15.31
N TYR A 151 3.59 0.47 -15.78
CA TYR A 151 4.38 0.44 -17.03
C TYR A 151 5.45 -0.64 -17.00
N LEU A 152 6.24 -0.72 -15.95
CA LEU A 152 7.30 -1.71 -15.79
C LEU A 152 6.75 -3.15 -15.77
N ARG A 153 5.61 -3.34 -15.14
CA ARG A 153 4.96 -4.66 -14.97
C ARG A 153 4.29 -5.17 -16.23
N THR A 154 3.74 -4.28 -17.06
CA THR A 154 2.82 -4.66 -18.16
C THR A 154 3.39 -4.51 -19.56
N GLY A 155 4.68 -4.79 -19.75
CA GLY A 155 5.30 -4.87 -21.07
C GLY A 155 5.75 -3.53 -21.66
N ARG A 156 5.83 -2.48 -20.86
CA ARG A 156 6.45 -1.17 -21.18
C ARG A 156 5.81 -0.46 -22.39
N ASP A 157 4.47 -0.30 -22.38
CA ASP A 157 3.75 0.46 -23.40
C ASP A 157 4.06 1.96 -23.30
N ARG A 158 4.93 2.47 -24.17
CA ARG A 158 5.36 3.86 -24.20
C ARG A 158 4.23 4.84 -24.54
N ASN A 159 3.19 4.41 -25.28
CA ASN A 159 2.06 5.28 -25.59
C ASN A 159 1.22 5.54 -24.33
N TYR A 160 0.96 4.49 -23.55
CA TYR A 160 0.33 4.65 -22.24
C TYR A 160 1.15 5.57 -21.34
N LEU A 161 2.48 5.32 -21.24
CA LEU A 161 3.36 6.12 -20.40
C LEU A 161 3.37 7.60 -20.80
N ARG A 162 3.42 7.90 -22.11
CA ARG A 162 3.36 9.28 -22.64
C ARG A 162 2.02 9.95 -22.30
N THR A 163 0.90 9.28 -22.54
CA THR A 163 -0.44 9.81 -22.22
C THR A 163 -0.54 10.21 -20.75
N MET A 164 -0.07 9.33 -19.86
CA MET A 164 -0.12 9.61 -18.42
C MET A 164 0.88 10.70 -18.02
N ALA A 165 2.09 10.72 -18.59
CA ALA A 165 3.07 11.76 -18.33
C ALA A 165 2.54 13.15 -18.69
N ASP A 166 1.92 13.29 -19.85
CA ASP A 166 1.35 14.56 -20.32
C ASP A 166 0.19 15.02 -19.41
N ALA A 167 -0.66 14.10 -18.96
CA ALA A 167 -1.76 14.43 -18.05
C ALA A 167 -1.21 14.87 -16.67
N MET A 168 -0.23 14.15 -16.13
CA MET A 168 0.36 14.46 -14.83
C MET A 168 1.18 15.77 -14.87
N ALA A 169 1.88 16.05 -15.98
CA ALA A 169 2.61 17.30 -16.16
C ALA A 169 1.68 18.52 -16.18
N ARG A 170 0.53 18.42 -16.88
CA ARG A 170 -0.49 19.49 -16.88
C ARG A 170 -1.09 19.68 -15.47
N ASN A 171 -1.32 18.59 -14.73
CA ASN A 171 -1.83 18.69 -13.37
C ASN A 171 -0.81 19.31 -12.41
N ASP A 172 0.48 18.98 -12.53
CA ASP A 172 1.54 19.62 -11.74
C ASP A 172 1.64 21.12 -12.01
N ALA A 173 1.53 21.53 -13.27
CA ALA A 173 1.49 22.95 -13.66
C ALA A 173 0.27 23.67 -13.06
N TRP A 174 -0.91 23.00 -13.04
CA TRP A 174 -2.11 23.54 -12.42
C TRP A 174 -1.94 23.71 -10.90
N LEU A 175 -1.37 22.72 -10.22
CA LEU A 175 -1.08 22.80 -8.78
C LEU A 175 -0.12 23.95 -8.47
N ALA A 176 0.95 24.10 -9.24
CA ALA A 176 1.91 25.19 -9.08
C ALA A 176 1.28 26.59 -9.28
N ALA A 177 0.31 26.71 -10.19
CA ALA A 177 -0.38 27.95 -10.46
C ALA A 177 -1.46 28.32 -9.43
N HIS A 178 -2.11 27.33 -8.81
CA HIS A 178 -3.31 27.56 -8.00
C HIS A 178 -3.19 27.10 -6.54
N ARG A 179 -2.19 26.28 -6.18
CA ARG A 179 -2.06 25.68 -4.86
C ARG A 179 -0.74 25.99 -4.16
N ASP A 180 -0.07 27.08 -4.60
CA ASP A 180 1.04 27.74 -3.90
C ASP A 180 0.82 29.26 -3.96
N THR A 181 -0.30 29.71 -3.41
CA THR A 181 -0.74 31.13 -3.47
C THR A 181 0.17 32.07 -2.71
N ARG A 182 0.96 31.52 -1.77
CA ARG A 182 1.90 32.26 -0.92
C ARG A 182 3.36 32.15 -1.40
N GLY A 183 3.62 31.38 -2.46
CA GLY A 183 4.97 31.21 -3.02
C GLY A 183 5.92 30.45 -2.09
N THR A 184 5.41 29.53 -1.27
CA THR A 184 6.21 28.76 -0.32
C THR A 184 6.96 27.61 -0.98
N GLY A 185 6.52 27.16 -2.16
CA GLY A 185 6.98 25.96 -2.84
C GLY A 185 6.28 24.67 -2.38
N GLY A 186 5.46 24.75 -1.32
CA GLY A 186 4.61 23.66 -0.84
C GLY A 186 3.20 23.71 -1.45
N VAL A 187 2.44 22.62 -1.29
CA VAL A 187 1.06 22.53 -1.80
C VAL A 187 0.07 22.89 -0.71
N GLU A 188 -0.86 23.77 -1.05
CA GLU A 188 -1.86 24.30 -0.11
C GLU A 188 -3.17 23.51 -0.14
N ALA A 189 -3.67 23.13 1.04
CA ALA A 189 -5.03 22.65 1.24
C ALA A 189 -6.00 23.82 1.45
N PHE A 190 -7.11 23.81 0.75
CA PHE A 190 -8.17 24.81 0.78
C PHE A 190 -9.44 24.33 1.47
N CYS A 191 -9.54 23.00 1.65
CA CYS A 191 -10.67 22.34 2.29
C CYS A 191 -10.24 20.99 2.88
N THR A 192 -11.09 20.40 3.72
CA THR A 192 -10.86 19.10 4.36
C THR A 192 -10.61 18.00 3.31
N PHE A 193 -11.44 17.95 2.27
CA PHE A 193 -11.39 16.88 1.29
C PHE A 193 -10.22 16.98 0.30
N ASP A 194 -9.43 18.06 0.33
CA ASP A 194 -8.18 18.11 -0.46
C ASP A 194 -7.18 17.04 -0.04
N THR A 195 -7.24 16.59 1.23
CA THR A 195 -6.38 15.56 1.79
C THR A 195 -7.10 14.23 2.06
N GLY A 196 -8.42 14.18 1.84
CA GLY A 196 -9.23 13.00 2.14
C GLY A 196 -9.32 12.66 3.65
N HIS A 197 -8.92 13.58 4.54
CA HIS A 197 -8.95 13.39 6.00
C HIS A 197 -10.29 13.82 6.61
N ASP A 198 -11.35 13.12 6.23
CA ASP A 198 -12.70 13.40 6.69
C ASP A 198 -12.82 13.30 8.21
N LEU A 199 -13.47 14.28 8.84
CA LEU A 199 -13.62 14.42 10.29
C LEU A 199 -12.31 14.57 11.09
N SER A 200 -11.17 14.68 10.44
CA SER A 200 -9.89 14.85 11.14
C SER A 200 -9.83 16.19 11.91
N PRO A 201 -9.31 16.19 13.15
CA PRO A 201 -9.05 17.41 13.89
C PRO A 201 -8.14 18.43 13.18
N ARG A 202 -7.35 18.02 12.18
CA ARG A 202 -6.55 18.91 11.32
C ARG A 202 -7.38 20.02 10.70
N PHE A 203 -8.64 19.74 10.40
CA PHE A 203 -9.53 20.60 9.62
C PHE A 203 -10.77 21.05 10.40
N TRP A 204 -10.72 21.04 11.74
CA TRP A 204 -11.84 21.59 12.51
C TRP A 204 -12.07 23.07 12.18
N GLY A 205 -13.28 23.39 11.79
CA GLY A 205 -13.66 24.74 11.34
C GLY A 205 -13.30 25.06 9.89
N VAL A 206 -12.74 24.12 9.14
CA VAL A 206 -12.46 24.22 7.71
C VAL A 206 -13.62 23.57 6.93
N PRO A 207 -14.11 24.16 5.82
CA PRO A 207 -15.17 23.56 5.03
C PRO A 207 -14.71 22.24 4.38
N GLU A 208 -15.66 21.34 4.15
CA GLU A 208 -15.39 20.05 3.51
C GLU A 208 -14.88 20.19 2.07
N ARG A 209 -15.42 21.17 1.31
CA ARG A 209 -15.11 21.43 -0.10
C ARG A 209 -14.59 22.83 -0.32
N CYS A 210 -13.86 23.02 -1.40
CA CYS A 210 -13.30 24.31 -1.77
C CYS A 210 -14.40 25.35 -2.00
N HIS A 211 -14.04 26.62 -1.81
CA HIS A 211 -14.98 27.75 -1.86
C HIS A 211 -15.79 27.76 -3.15
N ARG A 212 -17.12 27.74 -3.02
CA ARG A 212 -18.07 27.69 -4.15
C ARG A 212 -17.88 26.50 -5.10
N GLY A 213 -17.27 25.41 -4.62
CA GLY A 213 -16.96 24.24 -5.46
C GLY A 213 -15.84 24.45 -6.48
N ASP A 214 -15.05 25.50 -6.35
CA ASP A 214 -13.92 25.80 -7.22
C ASP A 214 -12.59 25.39 -6.56
N ALA A 215 -11.97 24.35 -7.07
CA ALA A 215 -10.69 23.87 -6.56
C ALA A 215 -9.54 24.89 -6.58
N ALA A 216 -9.66 25.97 -7.35
CA ALA A 216 -8.67 27.05 -7.37
C ALA A 216 -8.87 28.10 -6.26
N ARG A 217 -9.87 27.93 -5.37
CA ARG A 217 -10.26 28.96 -4.40
C ARG A 217 -10.44 28.40 -2.99
N PHE A 218 -9.77 29.01 -2.01
CA PHE A 218 -10.10 28.86 -0.60
C PHE A 218 -11.12 29.92 -0.15
N ASP A 219 -11.81 29.65 0.96
CA ASP A 219 -12.72 30.63 1.55
C ASP A 219 -11.93 31.67 2.37
N PRO A 220 -11.89 32.95 1.93
CA PRO A 220 -11.15 33.99 2.63
C PRO A 220 -11.76 34.36 4.00
N GLY A 221 -12.98 33.92 4.28
CA GLY A 221 -13.64 34.10 5.57
C GLY A 221 -13.23 33.08 6.63
N ILE A 222 -12.48 32.04 6.27
CA ILE A 222 -12.01 31.03 7.22
C ILE A 222 -10.59 31.39 7.69
N PRO A 223 -10.43 31.70 8.98
CA PRO A 223 -9.12 32.02 9.54
C PRO A 223 -8.13 30.86 9.38
N GLY A 224 -6.91 31.17 8.96
CA GLY A 224 -5.82 30.20 8.82
C GLY A 224 -5.71 29.55 7.45
N LEU A 225 -6.75 29.57 6.59
CA LEU A 225 -6.62 29.11 5.22
C LEU A 225 -5.81 30.11 4.36
N PRO A 226 -5.05 29.64 3.37
CA PRO A 226 -4.81 28.24 3.03
C PRO A 226 -3.74 27.59 3.95
N PHE A 227 -3.80 26.26 4.11
CA PHE A 227 -2.78 25.51 4.85
C PHE A 227 -1.72 24.96 3.87
N VAL A 228 -0.41 25.18 4.09
CA VAL A 228 0.60 24.31 3.47
C VAL A 228 0.46 22.95 4.11
N ALA A 229 0.08 21.95 3.31
CA ALA A 229 -0.22 20.61 3.79
C ALA A 229 0.96 19.67 3.54
N PRO A 230 1.47 18.98 4.58
CA PRO A 230 2.65 18.14 4.45
C PRO A 230 2.42 16.92 3.56
N ASP A 231 1.28 16.26 3.66
CA ASP A 231 0.92 15.10 2.84
C ASP A 231 0.76 15.46 1.35
N LEU A 232 0.11 16.57 1.02
CA LEU A 232 0.02 17.07 -0.35
C LEU A 232 1.41 17.43 -0.91
N THR A 233 2.24 18.10 -0.10
CA THR A 233 3.58 18.53 -0.53
C THR A 233 4.50 17.31 -0.72
N ALA A 234 4.52 16.36 0.21
CA ALA A 234 5.29 15.12 0.08
C ALA A 234 4.88 14.30 -1.15
N ASN A 235 3.57 14.22 -1.40
CA ASN A 235 3.06 13.56 -2.60
C ASN A 235 3.58 14.19 -3.88
N VAL A 236 3.60 15.52 -3.97
CA VAL A 236 4.14 16.24 -5.14
C VAL A 236 5.65 16.05 -5.29
N VAL A 237 6.40 15.91 -4.21
CA VAL A 237 7.84 15.54 -4.27
C VAL A 237 7.99 14.19 -4.96
N SER A 238 7.36 13.14 -4.44
CA SER A 238 7.45 11.79 -5.02
C SER A 238 6.87 11.73 -6.44
N GLN A 239 5.78 12.44 -6.71
CA GLN A 239 5.20 12.58 -8.06
C GLN A 239 6.23 13.10 -9.07
N ARG A 240 6.96 14.17 -8.74
CA ARG A 240 7.97 14.80 -9.60
C ARG A 240 9.21 13.92 -9.77
N GLU A 241 9.64 13.19 -8.74
CA GLU A 241 10.74 12.25 -8.85
C GLU A 241 10.41 11.10 -9.81
N HIS A 242 9.20 10.56 -9.74
CA HIS A 242 8.76 9.54 -10.69
C HIS A 242 8.51 10.10 -12.09
N LEU A 243 8.07 11.37 -12.22
CA LEU A 243 8.01 12.05 -13.51
C LEU A 243 9.42 12.24 -14.13
N ALA A 244 10.46 12.43 -13.32
CA ALA A 244 11.83 12.44 -13.80
C ALA A 244 12.26 11.07 -14.36
N LEU A 245 11.90 9.96 -13.68
CA LEU A 245 12.14 8.60 -14.20
C LEU A 245 11.40 8.36 -15.51
N ILE A 246 10.14 8.77 -15.57
CA ILE A 246 9.30 8.65 -16.76
C ILE A 246 9.87 9.50 -17.91
N ALA A 247 10.29 10.74 -17.65
CA ALA A 247 10.91 11.62 -18.65
C ALA A 247 12.18 10.96 -19.22
N ALA A 248 13.07 10.48 -18.38
CA ALA A 248 14.29 9.77 -18.81
C ALA A 248 13.97 8.54 -19.67
N GLU A 249 12.99 7.72 -19.29
CA GLU A 249 12.54 6.55 -20.06
C GLU A 249 11.96 6.97 -21.42
N LEU A 250 11.25 8.09 -21.49
CA LEU A 250 10.66 8.63 -22.72
C LEU A 250 11.67 9.39 -23.58
N GLY A 251 12.89 9.62 -23.09
CA GLY A 251 13.94 10.38 -23.78
C GLY A 251 13.82 11.90 -23.64
N ASP A 252 13.04 12.36 -22.65
CA ASP A 252 12.90 13.77 -22.31
C ASP A 252 13.90 14.16 -21.19
N ASP A 253 14.11 15.47 -20.96
CA ASP A 253 15.01 15.97 -19.91
C ASP A 253 14.38 15.78 -18.49
N PRO A 254 14.98 14.99 -17.59
CA PRO A 254 14.47 14.79 -16.24
C PRO A 254 14.78 15.95 -15.27
N GLU A 255 15.76 16.80 -15.59
CA GLU A 255 16.29 17.83 -14.69
C GLU A 255 15.25 18.86 -14.20
N PRO A 256 14.30 19.34 -15.01
CA PRO A 256 13.26 20.25 -14.52
C PRO A 256 12.41 19.62 -13.39
N TRP A 257 12.13 18.32 -13.49
CA TRP A 257 11.37 17.56 -12.49
C TRP A 257 12.16 17.41 -11.21
N LEU A 258 13.44 17.02 -11.28
CA LEU A 258 14.31 16.87 -10.11
C LEU A 258 14.49 18.19 -9.35
N ARG A 259 14.71 19.31 -10.06
CA ARG A 259 14.78 20.64 -9.43
C ARG A 259 13.46 21.05 -8.77
N SER A 260 12.34 20.73 -9.39
CA SER A 260 11.03 21.05 -8.84
C SER A 260 10.69 20.18 -7.63
N ALA A 261 11.08 18.90 -7.64
CA ALA A 261 10.96 18.00 -6.49
C ALA A 261 11.81 18.50 -5.30
N ALA A 262 13.07 18.88 -5.55
CA ALA A 262 13.95 19.41 -4.51
C ALA A 262 13.35 20.65 -3.83
N ARG A 263 12.84 21.63 -4.60
CA ARG A 263 12.18 22.83 -4.04
C ARG A 263 10.97 22.48 -3.17
N ALA A 264 10.14 21.53 -3.60
CA ALA A 264 9.00 21.10 -2.80
C ALA A 264 9.43 20.37 -1.52
N ARG A 265 10.51 19.57 -1.58
CA ARG A 265 11.10 18.92 -0.41
C ARG A 265 11.64 19.95 0.58
N ASP A 266 12.36 20.96 0.11
CA ASP A 266 12.86 22.06 0.95
C ASP A 266 11.69 22.80 1.64
N ALA A 267 10.63 23.08 0.90
CA ALA A 267 9.41 23.69 1.43
C ALA A 267 8.73 22.82 2.50
N LEU A 268 8.63 21.51 2.28
CA LEU A 268 8.08 20.56 3.24
C LEU A 268 8.80 20.64 4.58
N PHE A 269 10.13 20.55 4.56
CA PHE A 269 10.92 20.62 5.80
C PHE A 269 10.91 22.01 6.44
N ALA A 270 10.97 23.08 5.65
CA ALA A 270 10.98 24.46 6.16
C ALA A 270 9.64 24.88 6.80
N HIS A 271 8.52 24.40 6.25
CA HIS A 271 7.20 24.88 6.68
C HIS A 271 6.41 23.88 7.52
N CYS A 272 6.59 22.58 7.30
CA CYS A 272 5.72 21.57 7.90
C CYS A 272 6.41 20.69 8.94
N HIS A 273 7.71 20.46 8.86
CA HIS A 273 8.44 19.62 9.82
C HIS A 273 8.67 20.37 11.14
N ASP A 274 8.37 19.73 12.26
CA ASP A 274 8.75 20.19 13.60
C ASP A 274 9.93 19.35 14.12
N PRO A 275 11.16 19.89 14.12
CA PRO A 275 12.35 19.13 14.54
C PRO A 275 12.38 18.75 16.02
N ARG A 276 11.47 19.31 16.84
CA ARG A 276 11.38 18.98 18.27
C ARG A 276 10.58 17.71 18.52
N SER A 277 9.51 17.53 17.75
CA SER A 277 8.64 16.34 17.85
C SER A 277 8.90 15.31 16.76
N GLY A 278 9.63 15.65 15.70
CA GLY A 278 9.77 14.79 14.52
C GLY A 278 8.50 14.67 13.67
N MET A 279 7.42 15.36 14.06
CA MET A 279 6.13 15.32 13.35
C MET A 279 6.06 16.32 12.20
N PHE A 280 5.13 16.08 11.28
CA PHE A 280 4.77 17.02 10.23
C PHE A 280 3.37 17.60 10.48
N TYR A 281 3.27 18.92 10.44
CA TYR A 281 2.02 19.65 10.71
C TYR A 281 1.65 20.58 9.56
N ASP A 282 0.35 20.75 9.33
CA ASP A 282 -0.14 21.81 8.45
C ASP A 282 0.33 23.18 8.93
N ARG A 283 0.68 24.06 7.99
CA ARG A 283 1.08 25.43 8.29
C ARG A 283 0.00 26.39 7.83
N ALA A 284 -0.68 27.02 8.78
CA ALA A 284 -1.70 28.01 8.52
C ALA A 284 -1.14 29.27 7.84
N ALA A 285 -2.01 30.08 7.22
CA ALA A 285 -1.63 31.30 6.51
C ALA A 285 -0.91 32.33 7.41
N ASP A 286 -1.23 32.37 8.69
CA ASP A 286 -0.56 33.22 9.70
C ASP A 286 0.77 32.65 10.21
N GLY A 287 1.22 31.53 9.66
CA GLY A 287 2.48 30.87 10.01
C GLY A 287 2.42 29.94 11.21
N ARG A 288 1.25 29.76 11.86
CA ARG A 288 1.11 28.84 12.99
C ARG A 288 1.00 27.39 12.51
N PRO A 289 1.64 26.40 13.19
CA PRO A 289 1.41 24.99 12.94
C PRO A 289 0.04 24.57 13.50
N VAL A 290 -0.69 23.77 12.72
CA VAL A 290 -1.89 23.05 13.19
C VAL A 290 -1.43 21.77 13.86
N ARG A 291 -1.17 21.83 15.16
CA ARG A 291 -0.57 20.71 15.92
C ARG A 291 -1.62 19.64 16.20
N VAL A 292 -1.71 18.68 15.29
CA VAL A 292 -2.48 17.43 15.41
C VAL A 292 -1.55 16.29 15.09
N ASP A 293 -1.32 15.41 16.05
CA ASP A 293 -0.49 14.23 15.88
C ASP A 293 -1.29 13.17 15.10
N SER A 294 -1.12 13.16 13.78
CA SER A 294 -1.90 12.33 12.86
C SER A 294 -1.02 11.44 11.99
N ASP A 295 -1.63 10.47 11.30
CA ASP A 295 -0.97 9.58 10.33
C ASP A 295 -0.39 10.32 9.10
N VAL A 296 -0.47 11.64 9.07
CA VAL A 296 0.28 12.49 8.13
C VAL A 296 1.77 12.16 8.17
N LEU A 297 2.31 11.83 9.35
CA LEU A 297 3.68 11.32 9.46
C LEU A 297 3.92 10.13 8.51
N LEU A 298 3.06 9.12 8.58
CA LEU A 298 3.17 7.94 7.73
C LEU A 298 2.90 8.26 6.25
N ARG A 299 1.97 9.18 5.96
CA ARG A 299 1.69 9.66 4.59
C ARG A 299 2.91 10.31 3.95
N VAL A 300 3.64 11.14 4.72
CA VAL A 300 4.88 11.78 4.28
C VAL A 300 5.97 10.74 4.05
N LEU A 301 6.21 9.86 5.02
CA LEU A 301 7.22 8.80 4.91
C LEU A 301 6.94 7.81 3.76
N ALA A 302 5.67 7.54 3.44
CA ALA A 302 5.28 6.70 2.31
C ALA A 302 5.53 7.34 0.92
N CYS A 303 5.99 8.59 0.89
CA CYS A 303 6.45 9.30 -0.30
C CYS A 303 7.98 9.33 -0.42
N ASP A 304 8.69 8.43 0.25
CA ASP A 304 10.16 8.32 0.27
C ASP A 304 10.83 9.62 0.78
N ILE A 305 10.21 10.27 1.77
CA ILE A 305 10.70 11.49 2.40
C ILE A 305 11.52 11.15 3.64
N GLY A 306 12.71 11.70 3.71
CA GLY A 306 13.64 11.53 4.83
C GLY A 306 14.70 10.46 4.57
N ASP A 307 15.63 10.40 5.50
CA ASP A 307 16.68 9.38 5.55
C ASP A 307 16.35 8.31 6.61
N ASP A 308 17.22 7.31 6.74
CA ASP A 308 17.07 6.25 7.72
C ASP A 308 17.02 6.79 9.16
N ALA A 309 17.74 7.88 9.47
CA ALA A 309 17.75 8.46 10.81
C ALA A 309 16.38 9.07 11.17
N LEU A 310 15.77 9.82 10.23
CA LEU A 310 14.43 10.36 10.41
C LEU A 310 13.40 9.23 10.56
N PHE A 311 13.51 8.18 9.75
CA PHE A 311 12.59 7.05 9.82
C PHE A 311 12.72 6.27 11.13
N VAL A 312 13.95 6.02 11.61
CA VAL A 312 14.19 5.37 12.91
C VAL A 312 13.61 6.19 14.05
N ALA A 313 13.83 7.51 14.06
CA ALA A 313 13.21 8.40 15.06
C ALA A 313 11.68 8.34 14.99
N ALA A 314 11.08 8.34 13.79
CA ALA A 314 9.64 8.20 13.62
C ALA A 314 9.10 6.85 14.14
N LEU A 315 9.86 5.76 13.98
CA LEU A 315 9.50 4.47 14.57
C LEU A 315 9.55 4.53 16.10
N GLU A 316 10.65 5.03 16.65
CA GLU A 316 10.91 5.02 18.09
C GLU A 316 9.96 5.93 18.86
N ASP A 317 9.72 7.14 18.36
CA ASP A 317 8.96 8.15 19.05
C ASP A 317 7.45 8.11 18.74
N HIS A 318 7.05 7.45 17.62
CA HIS A 318 5.68 7.54 17.13
C HIS A 318 5.09 6.21 16.67
N LEU A 319 5.60 5.64 15.55
CA LEU A 319 4.89 4.56 14.86
C LEU A 319 4.91 3.24 15.62
N MET A 320 6.01 2.91 16.33
CA MET A 320 6.09 1.70 17.15
C MET A 320 5.77 1.97 18.63
N HIS A 321 5.10 3.07 18.93
CA HIS A 321 4.72 3.44 20.29
C HIS A 321 3.23 3.15 20.54
N THR A 322 2.92 2.27 21.52
CA THR A 322 1.56 1.79 21.81
C THR A 322 0.66 2.83 22.48
N ARG A 323 1.21 3.97 22.92
CA ARG A 323 0.43 5.14 23.37
C ARG A 323 0.21 6.15 22.26
N ARG A 324 0.83 5.96 21.09
CA ARG A 324 0.76 6.91 19.99
C ARG A 324 0.02 6.30 18.80
N PHE A 325 0.73 5.67 17.88
CA PHE A 325 0.07 5.20 16.65
C PHE A 325 -0.14 3.70 16.58
N LEU A 326 0.67 2.89 17.30
CA LEU A 326 0.54 1.44 17.24
C LEU A 326 -0.57 0.95 18.18
N SER A 327 -1.71 0.61 17.61
CA SER A 327 -2.81 -0.06 18.30
C SER A 327 -2.78 -1.58 18.09
N ALA A 328 -3.70 -2.29 18.71
CA ALA A 328 -3.84 -3.74 18.51
C ALA A 328 -4.20 -4.09 17.05
N ALA A 329 -4.89 -3.21 16.32
CA ALA A 329 -5.34 -3.44 14.95
C ALA A 329 -4.47 -2.71 13.89
N GLY A 330 -3.33 -2.14 14.25
CA GLY A 330 -2.44 -1.43 13.34
C GLY A 330 -2.29 0.06 13.67
N PHE A 331 -2.00 0.89 12.66
CA PHE A 331 -1.75 2.31 12.87
C PHE A 331 -3.05 3.12 12.91
N THR A 332 -3.23 3.90 13.99
CA THR A 332 -4.34 4.83 14.14
C THR A 332 -4.16 6.09 13.28
N SER A 333 -5.26 6.72 12.89
CA SER A 333 -5.22 7.96 12.10
C SER A 333 -4.88 9.21 12.93
N ILE A 334 -5.08 9.17 14.24
CA ILE A 334 -4.63 10.15 15.22
C ILE A 334 -3.91 9.41 16.34
N ALA A 335 -2.87 10.02 16.92
CA ALA A 335 -2.15 9.43 18.05
C ALA A 335 -3.10 9.20 19.24
N LEU A 336 -3.00 8.03 19.88
CA LEU A 336 -3.86 7.62 21.00
C LEU A 336 -3.78 8.56 22.21
N ASP A 337 -2.65 9.26 22.38
CA ASP A 337 -2.43 10.26 23.43
C ASP A 337 -2.81 11.70 23.02
N ASP A 338 -3.23 11.93 21.78
CA ASP A 338 -3.77 13.25 21.38
C ASP A 338 -5.14 13.46 22.05
N PRO A 339 -5.38 14.57 22.74
CA PRO A 339 -6.65 14.82 23.44
C PRO A 339 -7.88 14.91 22.53
N ARG A 340 -7.68 14.95 21.22
CA ARG A 340 -8.75 14.98 20.19
C ARG A 340 -9.00 13.61 19.57
N PHE A 341 -8.30 12.57 20.04
CA PHE A 341 -8.52 11.21 19.57
C PHE A 341 -9.99 10.80 19.77
N ASP A 342 -10.62 10.33 18.70
CA ASP A 342 -11.97 9.79 18.69
C ASP A 342 -11.94 8.44 17.95
N GLY A 343 -12.03 7.34 18.70
CA GLY A 343 -11.96 5.98 18.19
C GLY A 343 -13.24 5.49 17.49
N ASP A 344 -14.24 6.34 17.26
CA ASP A 344 -15.49 5.94 16.59
C ASP A 344 -15.24 5.50 15.14
N HIS A 345 -15.14 4.19 14.96
CA HIS A 345 -14.90 3.53 13.68
C HIS A 345 -16.19 3.31 12.86
N THR A 346 -17.37 3.65 13.40
CA THR A 346 -18.66 3.47 12.73
C THR A 346 -18.97 4.55 11.70
N ARG A 347 -18.11 5.57 11.59
CA ARG A 347 -18.19 6.69 10.64
C ARG A 347 -16.96 6.71 9.73
N ASN A 348 -17.05 7.43 8.61
CA ASN A 348 -15.86 7.79 7.82
C ASN A 348 -15.00 8.79 8.62
N SER A 349 -14.15 8.26 9.49
CA SER A 349 -13.41 9.09 10.45
C SER A 349 -11.90 8.91 10.29
N TRP A 350 -11.20 10.05 10.22
CA TRP A 350 -9.76 10.17 10.36
C TRP A 350 -9.40 10.89 11.68
N ALA A 351 -10.25 10.70 12.69
CA ALA A 351 -10.05 11.28 14.02
C ALA A 351 -9.49 10.28 15.04
N GLY A 352 -9.22 9.03 14.65
CA GLY A 352 -8.69 8.04 15.57
C GLY A 352 -8.66 6.60 15.05
N PRO A 353 -9.70 6.08 14.35
CA PRO A 353 -9.75 4.68 13.93
C PRO A 353 -8.55 4.27 13.08
N VAL A 354 -8.27 2.97 13.04
CA VAL A 354 -7.40 2.38 12.01
C VAL A 354 -8.13 2.47 10.68
N ASN A 355 -7.49 3.05 9.67
CA ASN A 355 -8.08 3.20 8.34
C ASN A 355 -7.36 2.30 7.34
N ALA A 356 -8.11 1.58 6.50
CA ALA A 356 -7.56 0.68 5.49
C ALA A 356 -6.57 1.38 4.54
N LEU A 357 -6.81 2.65 4.19
CA LEU A 357 -5.88 3.42 3.33
C LEU A 357 -4.56 3.73 4.03
N THR A 358 -4.54 3.98 5.34
CA THR A 358 -3.32 4.16 6.12
C THR A 358 -2.50 2.86 6.11
N MET A 359 -3.15 1.73 6.35
CA MET A 359 -2.50 0.43 6.35
C MET A 359 -2.02 0.00 4.95
N LEU A 360 -2.76 0.32 3.90
CA LEU A 360 -2.40 -0.02 2.52
C LEU A 360 -1.18 0.78 2.01
N ARG A 361 -0.96 2.01 2.51
CA ARG A 361 0.22 2.83 2.14
C ARG A 361 1.45 2.58 2.99
N ALA A 362 1.30 2.00 4.19
CA ALA A 362 2.39 1.75 5.11
C ALA A 362 3.59 0.98 4.50
N PRO A 363 3.39 -0.05 3.64
CA PRO A 363 4.50 -0.78 3.05
C PRO A 363 5.57 0.09 2.38
N HIS A 364 5.18 1.17 1.70
CA HIS A 364 6.14 2.06 1.03
C HIS A 364 7.15 2.67 2.01
N ALA A 365 6.65 3.22 3.14
CA ALA A 365 7.50 3.83 4.15
C ALA A 365 8.48 2.81 4.77
N PHE A 366 7.98 1.63 5.14
CA PHE A 366 8.78 0.65 5.85
C PHE A 366 9.78 -0.07 4.93
N GLU A 367 9.38 -0.41 3.70
CA GLU A 367 10.24 -1.12 2.76
C GLU A 367 11.38 -0.26 2.22
N ALA A 368 11.15 1.04 2.01
CA ALA A 368 12.19 1.99 1.60
C ALA A 368 13.38 1.99 2.57
N HIS A 369 13.12 1.76 3.87
CA HIS A 369 14.12 1.75 4.94
C HIS A 369 14.47 0.33 5.44
N GLY A 370 13.99 -0.72 4.77
CA GLY A 370 14.26 -2.11 5.14
C GLY A 370 13.65 -2.55 6.48
N ARG A 371 12.61 -1.85 6.98
CA ARG A 371 11.97 -2.08 8.29
C ARG A 371 10.74 -2.99 8.19
N VAL A 372 10.92 -4.13 7.55
CA VAL A 372 9.84 -5.07 7.20
C VAL A 372 9.31 -5.87 8.39
N ALA A 373 10.11 -6.06 9.45
CA ALA A 373 9.67 -6.79 10.64
C ALA A 373 8.70 -5.94 11.49
N GLU A 374 8.92 -4.64 11.61
CA GLU A 374 7.99 -3.71 12.25
C GLU A 374 6.69 -3.61 11.47
N LEU A 375 6.76 -3.58 10.13
CA LEU A 375 5.58 -3.59 9.27
C LEU A 375 4.74 -4.86 9.49
N ALA A 376 5.39 -6.02 9.49
CA ALA A 376 4.72 -7.30 9.72
C ALA A 376 4.05 -7.37 11.10
N LEU A 377 4.65 -6.78 12.14
CA LEU A 377 4.01 -6.65 13.46
C LEU A 377 2.75 -5.77 13.39
N ALA A 378 2.82 -4.63 12.69
CA ALA A 378 1.67 -3.74 12.54
C ALA A 378 0.53 -4.37 11.72
N HIS A 379 0.87 -5.22 10.74
CA HIS A 379 -0.12 -5.96 9.95
C HIS A 379 -0.84 -7.06 10.74
N ALA A 380 -0.14 -7.70 11.68
CA ALA A 380 -0.60 -8.94 12.31
C ALA A 380 -1.98 -8.82 12.98
N GLY A 381 -2.22 -7.71 13.71
CA GLY A 381 -3.48 -7.51 14.42
C GLY A 381 -4.68 -7.35 13.49
N LEU A 382 -4.56 -6.50 12.47
CA LEU A 382 -5.63 -6.30 11.50
C LEU A 382 -5.86 -7.55 10.63
N LEU A 383 -4.80 -8.25 10.25
CA LEU A 383 -4.91 -9.51 9.51
C LEU A 383 -5.67 -10.56 10.33
N GLN A 384 -5.37 -10.65 11.64
CA GLN A 384 -6.08 -11.52 12.55
C GLN A 384 -7.57 -11.17 12.65
N ALA A 385 -7.89 -9.88 12.82
CA ALA A 385 -9.27 -9.42 12.91
C ALA A 385 -10.03 -9.68 11.60
N MET A 386 -9.45 -9.29 10.45
CA MET A 386 -10.07 -9.48 9.14
C MET A 386 -10.34 -10.94 8.78
N ALA A 387 -9.55 -11.89 9.27
CA ALA A 387 -9.80 -13.31 9.05
C ALA A 387 -11.14 -13.79 9.64
N GLY A 388 -11.66 -13.08 10.65
CA GLY A 388 -12.95 -13.38 11.30
C GLY A 388 -14.12 -12.51 10.83
N HIS A 389 -13.87 -11.48 9.99
CA HIS A 389 -14.92 -10.55 9.55
C HIS A 389 -15.75 -11.11 8.39
N ASP A 390 -16.97 -10.61 8.28
CA ASP A 390 -17.90 -10.88 7.17
C ASP A 390 -17.85 -9.81 6.05
N ARG A 391 -17.17 -8.67 6.29
CA ARG A 391 -17.11 -7.52 5.37
C ARG A 391 -15.73 -6.86 5.31
N PHE A 392 -15.47 -6.07 4.28
CA PHE A 392 -14.28 -5.24 4.11
C PHE A 392 -14.64 -3.78 4.36
N ALA A 393 -14.38 -3.31 5.59
CA ALA A 393 -14.68 -1.96 6.03
C ALA A 393 -13.53 -0.98 5.73
N GLN A 394 -13.82 0.32 5.75
CA GLN A 394 -12.81 1.37 5.66
C GLN A 394 -12.13 1.61 7.00
N CYS A 395 -12.90 1.61 8.09
CA CYS A 395 -12.43 1.93 9.43
C CYS A 395 -12.56 0.70 10.35
N PHE A 396 -11.61 0.55 11.26
CA PHE A 396 -11.56 -0.52 12.23
C PHE A 396 -11.34 0.02 13.64
N ASP A 397 -11.94 -0.63 14.63
CA ASP A 397 -11.69 -0.32 16.02
C ASP A 397 -10.20 -0.56 16.36
N PRO A 398 -9.50 0.41 16.97
CA PRO A 398 -8.06 0.29 17.24
C PRO A 398 -7.70 -0.85 18.19
N TRP A 399 -8.60 -1.26 19.09
CA TRP A 399 -8.31 -2.25 20.14
C TRP A 399 -8.83 -3.64 19.81
N THR A 400 -10.02 -3.72 19.23
CA THR A 400 -10.64 -5.01 18.88
C THR A 400 -10.41 -5.42 17.43
N GLY A 401 -10.17 -4.45 16.55
CA GLY A 401 -10.12 -4.64 15.11
C GLY A 401 -11.49 -4.79 14.46
N ASP A 402 -12.58 -4.56 15.20
CA ASP A 402 -13.94 -4.70 14.67
C ASP A 402 -14.16 -3.81 13.45
N ALA A 403 -14.80 -4.38 12.43
CA ALA A 403 -15.10 -3.70 11.17
C ALA A 403 -16.24 -2.69 11.37
N GLY A 404 -15.99 -1.43 10.99
CA GLY A 404 -16.91 -0.32 11.20
C GLY A 404 -17.55 0.21 9.91
N TYR A 405 -17.10 1.39 9.51
CA TYR A 405 -17.73 2.14 8.41
C TYR A 405 -17.58 1.45 7.05
N THR A 406 -18.71 1.42 6.33
CA THR A 406 -18.90 0.88 4.97
C THR A 406 -18.67 -0.64 4.84
N GLU A 407 -18.88 -1.16 3.64
CA GLU A 407 -18.75 -2.58 3.26
C GLU A 407 -18.18 -2.64 1.84
N VAL A 408 -17.63 -3.78 1.43
CA VAL A 408 -17.07 -4.00 0.08
C VAL A 408 -16.13 -2.85 -0.33
N TYR A 409 -15.27 -2.42 0.60
CA TYR A 409 -14.36 -1.30 0.40
C TYR A 409 -13.07 -1.79 -0.28
N SER A 410 -12.85 -1.41 -1.55
CA SER A 410 -11.74 -1.95 -2.35
C SER A 410 -10.35 -1.75 -1.74
N PRO A 411 -10.02 -0.64 -1.02
CA PRO A 411 -8.73 -0.54 -0.35
C PRO A 411 -8.51 -1.57 0.75
N ALA A 412 -9.55 -1.95 1.51
CA ALA A 412 -9.44 -3.00 2.53
C ALA A 412 -9.28 -4.40 1.91
N ILE A 413 -10.00 -4.65 0.80
CA ILE A 413 -9.86 -5.87 0.00
C ILE A 413 -8.43 -5.99 -0.52
N LEU A 414 -7.92 -4.93 -1.13
CA LEU A 414 -6.57 -4.89 -1.70
C LEU A 414 -5.49 -4.96 -0.62
N TRP A 415 -5.72 -4.38 0.57
CA TRP A 415 -4.81 -4.52 1.70
C TRP A 415 -4.65 -5.98 2.14
N LEU A 416 -5.75 -6.73 2.26
CA LEU A 416 -5.68 -8.16 2.62
C LEU A 416 -4.89 -8.96 1.57
N LEU A 417 -5.17 -8.75 0.28
CA LEU A 417 -4.49 -9.43 -0.82
C LEU A 417 -3.00 -9.09 -0.84
N ASP A 418 -2.64 -7.80 -0.69
CA ASP A 418 -1.26 -7.34 -0.64
C ASP A 418 -0.49 -7.90 0.56
N THR A 419 -1.10 -7.86 1.75
CA THR A 419 -0.48 -8.34 2.98
C THR A 419 -0.18 -9.83 2.91
N LEU A 420 -1.09 -10.64 2.39
CA LEU A 420 -0.87 -12.08 2.24
C LEU A 420 0.22 -12.40 1.22
N GLU A 421 0.26 -11.71 0.07
CA GLU A 421 1.36 -11.88 -0.89
C GLU A 421 2.70 -11.43 -0.31
N ARG A 422 2.69 -10.33 0.48
CA ARG A 422 3.86 -9.68 1.04
C ARG A 422 4.48 -10.45 2.20
N ASP A 423 3.67 -10.99 3.09
CA ASP A 423 4.13 -11.59 4.34
C ASP A 423 4.16 -13.13 4.28
N ALA A 424 3.26 -13.76 3.54
CA ALA A 424 3.07 -15.22 3.53
C ALA A 424 2.82 -15.80 2.13
N GLY A 425 3.35 -15.18 1.09
CA GLY A 425 3.02 -15.55 -0.27
C GLY A 425 4.10 -15.23 -1.32
N ILE A 426 3.66 -15.06 -2.54
CA ILE A 426 4.48 -14.83 -3.73
C ILE A 426 4.15 -13.45 -4.29
N LEU A 427 5.05 -12.47 -4.11
CA LEU A 427 4.86 -11.09 -4.55
C LEU A 427 5.77 -10.74 -5.74
N PRO A 428 5.24 -10.62 -6.97
CA PRO A 428 6.00 -10.11 -8.10
C PRO A 428 6.17 -8.58 -7.99
N ARG A 429 7.42 -8.10 -8.11
CA ARG A 429 7.76 -6.67 -8.07
C ARG A 429 7.85 -6.10 -9.48
N ALA A 430 7.62 -4.79 -9.61
CA ALA A 430 7.68 -4.09 -10.90
C ALA A 430 9.08 -4.18 -11.56
N GLY A 431 10.15 -4.22 -10.76
CA GLY A 431 11.54 -4.40 -11.22
C GLY A 431 11.89 -5.79 -11.74
N GLY A 432 10.96 -6.76 -11.68
CA GLY A 432 11.17 -8.14 -12.11
C GLY A 432 11.62 -9.08 -11.00
N GLU A 433 11.85 -8.59 -9.79
CA GLU A 433 12.09 -9.42 -8.61
C GLU A 433 10.84 -10.21 -8.23
N VAL A 434 11.02 -11.37 -7.59
CA VAL A 434 9.94 -12.15 -6.97
C VAL A 434 10.26 -12.36 -5.50
N TRP A 435 9.36 -11.92 -4.64
CA TRP A 435 9.48 -12.12 -3.20
C TRP A 435 8.71 -13.37 -2.79
N LEU A 436 9.40 -14.29 -2.14
CA LEU A 436 8.87 -15.53 -1.57
C LEU A 436 8.89 -15.38 -0.06
N SER A 437 7.75 -15.05 0.53
CA SER A 437 7.66 -14.68 1.94
C SER A 437 7.05 -15.80 2.78
N GLY A 438 7.69 -16.09 3.90
CA GLY A 438 7.34 -17.22 4.75
C GLY A 438 6.94 -16.83 6.18
N LEU A 439 6.38 -15.64 6.40
CA LEU A 439 5.83 -15.28 7.72
C LEU A 439 4.35 -15.69 7.81
N ILE A 440 4.11 -16.99 7.79
CA ILE A 440 2.76 -17.56 7.80
C ILE A 440 2.06 -17.22 9.12
N PRO A 441 0.82 -16.69 9.09
CA PRO A 441 0.06 -16.42 10.29
C PRO A 441 -0.25 -17.71 11.02
N SER A 442 0.29 -17.91 12.23
CA SER A 442 0.06 -19.12 13.01
C SER A 442 -1.14 -19.03 13.97
N ARG A 443 -1.61 -17.81 14.26
CA ARG A 443 -2.76 -17.57 15.12
C ARG A 443 -3.67 -16.53 14.49
N LEU A 444 -4.93 -16.87 14.29
CA LEU A 444 -5.97 -16.00 13.77
C LEU A 444 -7.20 -16.15 14.65
N GLY A 445 -7.45 -15.17 15.52
CA GLY A 445 -8.65 -15.09 16.36
C GLY A 445 -8.86 -16.25 17.35
N GLU A 446 -9.96 -16.21 18.06
CA GLU A 446 -10.36 -17.27 18.98
C GLU A 446 -10.65 -18.57 18.21
N GLY A 447 -9.79 -19.57 18.38
CA GLY A 447 -10.02 -20.95 17.91
C GLY A 447 -9.62 -21.26 16.46
N GLN A 448 -9.03 -20.32 15.71
CA GLN A 448 -8.61 -20.56 14.32
C GLN A 448 -7.09 -20.43 14.14
N ALA A 449 -6.32 -21.37 14.66
CA ALA A 449 -4.90 -21.44 14.32
C ALA A 449 -4.73 -21.96 12.89
N VAL A 450 -3.98 -21.24 12.06
CA VAL A 450 -3.50 -21.75 10.77
C VAL A 450 -2.30 -22.66 11.05
N ALA A 451 -2.44 -23.95 10.75
CA ALA A 451 -1.35 -24.92 10.89
C ALA A 451 -0.41 -24.87 9.67
N ALA A 452 -0.95 -24.65 8.48
CA ALA A 452 -0.17 -24.41 7.28
C ALA A 452 -0.96 -23.56 6.27
N SER A 453 -0.24 -22.83 5.41
CA SER A 453 -0.82 -22.19 4.25
C SER A 453 -0.01 -22.50 2.98
N ALA A 454 -0.66 -22.37 1.83
CA ALA A 454 -0.03 -22.51 0.53
C ALA A 454 -0.53 -21.44 -0.44
N ALA A 455 0.40 -20.87 -1.22
CA ALA A 455 0.11 -19.88 -2.25
C ALA A 455 0.69 -20.32 -3.59
N ALA A 456 0.03 -19.98 -4.69
CA ALA A 456 0.53 -20.24 -6.04
C ALA A 456 0.50 -18.98 -6.89
N ARG A 457 1.50 -18.85 -7.77
CA ARG A 457 1.54 -17.82 -8.80
C ARG A 457 2.54 -18.15 -9.91
N THR A 458 2.17 -17.84 -11.13
CA THR A 458 3.08 -17.87 -12.29
C THR A 458 3.66 -16.47 -12.53
N VAL A 459 4.97 -16.36 -12.54
CA VAL A 459 5.70 -15.12 -12.78
C VAL A 459 6.76 -15.36 -13.85
N GLY A 460 6.77 -14.58 -14.93
CA GLY A 460 7.74 -14.76 -16.02
C GLY A 460 7.71 -16.15 -16.68
N GLY A 461 6.54 -16.79 -16.71
CA GLY A 461 6.35 -18.15 -17.28
C GLY A 461 6.76 -19.30 -16.34
N VAL A 462 7.21 -19.01 -15.13
CA VAL A 462 7.57 -20.01 -14.09
C VAL A 462 6.43 -20.09 -13.08
N HIS A 463 5.94 -21.30 -12.82
CA HIS A 463 4.92 -21.53 -11.81
C HIS A 463 5.56 -21.83 -10.46
N TYR A 464 5.31 -20.96 -9.49
CA TYR A 464 5.73 -21.12 -8.10
C TYR A 464 4.56 -21.56 -7.23
N GLU A 465 4.81 -22.54 -6.36
CA GLU A 465 3.94 -22.92 -5.25
C GLU A 465 4.75 -22.78 -3.96
N LEU A 466 4.29 -21.98 -3.04
CA LEU A 466 4.91 -21.78 -1.73
C LEU A 466 3.98 -22.35 -0.67
N ALA A 467 4.46 -23.29 0.15
CA ALA A 467 3.69 -23.86 1.24
C ALA A 467 4.54 -23.90 2.51
N GLY A 468 3.95 -23.55 3.65
CA GLY A 468 4.70 -23.52 4.90
C GLY A 468 3.82 -23.66 6.13
N ASP A 469 4.47 -23.96 7.25
CA ASP A 469 3.91 -24.10 8.59
C ASP A 469 4.62 -23.14 9.59
N ASP A 470 4.61 -23.45 10.87
CA ASP A 470 5.27 -22.68 11.92
C ASP A 470 6.79 -22.88 12.01
N GLU A 471 7.35 -23.83 11.25
CA GLU A 471 8.78 -24.15 11.25
C GLU A 471 9.46 -23.77 9.94
N ARG A 472 8.88 -24.16 8.79
CA ARG A 472 9.55 -24.08 7.49
C ARG A 472 8.62 -23.69 6.35
N VAL A 473 9.24 -23.32 5.26
CA VAL A 473 8.60 -23.01 3.97
C VAL A 473 9.24 -23.87 2.88
N ASP A 474 8.42 -24.56 2.11
CA ASP A 474 8.77 -25.33 0.93
C ASP A 474 8.26 -24.58 -0.31
N VAL A 475 9.16 -24.29 -1.26
CA VAL A 475 8.81 -23.67 -2.54
C VAL A 475 9.01 -24.68 -3.65
N HIS A 476 7.96 -24.91 -4.42
CA HIS A 476 8.01 -25.73 -5.63
C HIS A 476 8.09 -24.80 -6.84
N ARG A 477 8.90 -25.21 -7.80
CA ARG A 477 9.03 -24.57 -9.10
C ARG A 477 8.62 -25.60 -10.17
N ASP A 478 7.57 -25.28 -10.93
CA ASP A 478 6.98 -26.19 -11.92
C ASP A 478 6.68 -27.59 -11.34
N GLY A 479 6.07 -27.59 -10.14
CA GLY A 479 5.64 -28.80 -9.43
C GLY A 479 6.74 -29.60 -8.70
N ARG A 480 8.02 -29.16 -8.76
CA ARG A 480 9.14 -29.83 -8.09
C ARG A 480 9.65 -28.98 -6.93
N LEU A 481 9.90 -29.63 -5.78
CA LEU A 481 10.53 -28.95 -4.64
C LEU A 481 11.89 -28.39 -5.09
N TRP A 482 12.03 -27.08 -4.98
CA TRP A 482 13.18 -26.35 -5.46
C TRP A 482 13.91 -25.60 -4.37
N LEU A 483 13.17 -24.98 -3.42
CA LEU A 483 13.72 -24.14 -2.39
C LEU A 483 13.07 -24.48 -1.05
N ARG A 484 13.84 -24.45 0.02
CA ARG A 484 13.37 -24.58 1.42
C ARG A 484 14.09 -23.59 2.31
N PHE A 485 13.35 -22.97 3.25
CA PHE A 485 13.89 -22.03 4.23
C PHE A 485 13.03 -21.98 5.49
N PRO A 486 13.54 -21.47 6.63
CA PRO A 486 12.77 -21.32 7.85
C PRO A 486 11.59 -20.36 7.71
N ARG A 487 10.52 -20.60 8.48
CA ARG A 487 9.47 -19.60 8.67
C ARG A 487 10.08 -18.29 9.18
N GLY A 488 9.51 -17.15 8.73
CA GLY A 488 9.95 -15.81 9.12
C GLY A 488 11.01 -15.21 8.20
N TRP A 489 11.44 -15.92 7.17
CA TRP A 489 12.27 -15.35 6.11
C TRP A 489 11.46 -14.99 4.87
N ARG A 490 11.97 -14.01 4.14
CA ARG A 490 11.63 -13.71 2.75
C ARG A 490 12.86 -14.00 1.89
N VAL A 491 12.70 -14.84 0.88
CA VAL A 491 13.72 -15.04 -0.14
C VAL A 491 13.36 -14.17 -1.35
N ILE A 492 14.27 -13.33 -1.76
CA ILE A 492 14.12 -12.44 -2.91
C ILE A 492 14.85 -13.08 -4.09
N LEU A 493 14.10 -13.32 -5.17
CA LEU A 493 14.65 -13.77 -6.44
C LEU A 493 14.96 -12.55 -7.31
N ASP A 494 16.07 -12.58 -8.03
CA ASP A 494 16.36 -11.60 -9.07
C ASP A 494 15.46 -11.79 -10.30
N ALA A 495 15.57 -10.91 -11.28
CA ALA A 495 14.80 -10.98 -12.53
C ALA A 495 15.08 -12.25 -13.36
N GLY A 496 16.18 -12.94 -13.10
CA GLY A 496 16.51 -14.25 -13.68
C GLY A 496 15.91 -15.43 -12.91
N GLY A 497 15.25 -15.18 -11.77
CA GLY A 497 14.62 -16.19 -10.91
C GLY A 497 15.61 -16.94 -10.02
N ALA A 498 16.82 -16.39 -9.77
CA ALA A 498 17.78 -16.94 -8.82
C ALA A 498 17.66 -16.27 -7.45
N PRO A 499 17.87 -16.99 -6.31
CA PRO A 499 17.92 -16.37 -4.99
C PRO A 499 19.05 -15.33 -4.90
N ALA A 500 18.67 -14.06 -4.69
CA ALA A 500 19.59 -12.92 -4.63
C ALA A 500 19.78 -12.40 -3.20
N SER A 501 18.75 -12.51 -2.35
CA SER A 501 18.89 -12.16 -0.93
C SER A 501 17.83 -12.86 -0.05
N VAL A 502 18.10 -12.87 1.26
CA VAL A 502 17.20 -13.37 2.31
C VAL A 502 17.01 -12.26 3.32
N VAL A 503 15.78 -11.97 3.70
CA VAL A 503 15.43 -10.93 4.67
C VAL A 503 14.63 -11.56 5.81
N CYS A 504 14.91 -11.19 7.06
CA CYS A 504 14.14 -11.62 8.22
C CYS A 504 12.91 -10.72 8.41
N LEU A 505 11.71 -11.30 8.31
CA LEU A 505 10.41 -10.64 8.55
C LEU A 505 9.95 -10.77 10.00
N ALA A 506 10.50 -11.74 10.74
CA ALA A 506 10.09 -12.03 12.11
C ALA A 506 10.60 -10.95 13.07
N ALA A 507 9.84 -10.70 14.14
CA ALA A 507 10.22 -9.78 15.22
C ALA A 507 11.34 -10.31 16.16
N GLY A 508 11.79 -11.53 15.93
CA GLY A 508 12.91 -12.17 16.62
C GLY A 508 13.90 -12.76 15.64
N PRO A 509 15.13 -13.08 16.10
CA PRO A 509 16.14 -13.71 15.24
C PRO A 509 15.67 -15.06 14.71
N VAL A 510 15.94 -15.35 13.45
CA VAL A 510 15.65 -16.64 12.81
C VAL A 510 16.95 -17.24 12.29
N ALA A 511 17.24 -18.46 12.72
CA ALA A 511 18.39 -19.25 12.27
C ALA A 511 17.92 -20.50 11.51
N GLY A 512 18.66 -20.90 10.49
CA GLY A 512 18.42 -22.10 9.72
C GLY A 512 19.13 -22.11 8.38
N ASP A 513 18.72 -23.00 7.51
CA ASP A 513 19.34 -23.23 6.21
C ASP A 513 18.47 -22.72 5.05
N LEU A 514 19.07 -21.98 4.13
CA LEU A 514 18.54 -21.79 2.80
C LEU A 514 18.99 -22.99 1.94
N VAL A 515 18.05 -23.87 1.59
CA VAL A 515 18.31 -25.07 0.80
C VAL A 515 17.78 -24.86 -0.62
N VAL A 516 18.67 -24.82 -1.60
CA VAL A 516 18.34 -24.74 -3.03
C VAL A 516 18.64 -26.09 -3.67
N ALA A 517 17.71 -26.63 -4.45
CA ALA A 517 17.90 -27.93 -5.11
C ALA A 517 19.18 -27.93 -5.97
N GLY A 518 20.04 -28.93 -5.75
CA GLY A 518 21.33 -29.07 -6.46
C GLY A 518 22.46 -28.21 -5.91
N ALA A 519 22.27 -27.46 -4.82
CA ALA A 519 23.29 -26.68 -4.16
C ALA A 519 23.51 -27.13 -2.70
N ALA A 520 24.65 -26.79 -2.12
CA ALA A 520 24.89 -27.00 -0.71
C ALA A 520 24.01 -26.05 0.11
N PRO A 521 23.46 -26.48 1.27
CA PRO A 521 22.73 -25.61 2.17
C PRO A 521 23.56 -24.42 2.61
N LEU A 522 22.92 -23.25 2.69
CA LEU A 522 23.52 -22.02 3.21
C LEU A 522 22.94 -21.72 4.60
N ALA A 523 23.73 -21.99 5.63
CA ALA A 523 23.35 -21.69 7.00
C ALA A 523 23.40 -20.17 7.26
N LEU A 524 22.31 -19.61 7.78
CA LEU A 524 22.17 -18.19 8.11
C LEU A 524 21.55 -18.04 9.49
N SER A 525 21.90 -16.93 10.18
CA SER A 525 21.21 -16.46 11.38
C SER A 525 20.97 -14.96 11.19
N LEU A 526 19.71 -14.57 11.04
CA LEU A 526 19.33 -13.19 10.72
C LEU A 526 18.54 -12.59 11.87
N ALA A 527 18.98 -11.41 12.33
CA ALA A 527 18.19 -10.55 13.20
C ALA A 527 16.97 -10.00 12.45
N PRO A 528 15.92 -9.49 13.16
CA PRO A 528 14.81 -8.82 12.49
C PRO A 528 15.31 -7.74 11.51
N ASN A 529 14.72 -7.67 10.34
CA ASN A 529 15.12 -6.78 9.22
C ASN A 529 16.47 -7.10 8.56
N ALA A 530 17.35 -7.87 9.17
CA ALA A 530 18.64 -8.18 8.58
C ALA A 530 18.45 -8.85 7.20
N ARG A 531 19.25 -8.38 6.23
CA ARG A 531 19.29 -8.86 4.86
C ARG A 531 20.63 -9.50 4.56
N ALA A 532 20.62 -10.77 4.19
CA ALA A 532 21.77 -11.49 3.67
C ALA A 532 21.73 -11.49 2.13
N ASP A 533 22.73 -10.91 1.49
CA ASP A 533 22.88 -11.00 0.04
C ASP A 533 23.52 -12.32 -0.34
N VAL A 534 22.98 -12.98 -1.37
CA VAL A 534 23.38 -14.30 -1.86
C VAL A 534 23.86 -14.18 -3.30
N ARG A 535 25.08 -14.69 -3.58
CA ARG A 535 25.64 -14.74 -4.94
C ARG A 535 26.19 -16.12 -5.22
N GLY A 536 25.68 -16.76 -6.27
CA GLY A 536 26.11 -18.10 -6.63
C GLY A 536 25.95 -19.14 -5.50
N GLY A 537 24.90 -19.03 -4.69
CA GLY A 537 24.62 -19.92 -3.57
C GLY A 537 25.50 -19.68 -2.32
N ARG A 538 26.22 -18.55 -2.24
CA ARG A 538 27.10 -18.19 -1.12
C ARG A 538 26.70 -16.85 -0.53
N LEU A 539 26.93 -16.69 0.78
CA LEU A 539 26.78 -15.41 1.46
C LEU A 539 27.78 -14.40 0.90
N ALA A 540 27.26 -13.26 0.40
CA ALA A 540 28.08 -12.15 -0.11
C ALA A 540 28.23 -11.02 0.92
N GLY A 541 27.25 -10.84 1.80
CA GLY A 541 27.27 -9.85 2.86
C GLY A 541 25.97 -9.87 3.67
N ILE A 542 25.97 -9.22 4.83
CA ILE A 542 24.78 -9.00 5.66
C ILE A 542 24.66 -7.49 5.93
N ALA A 543 23.52 -6.92 5.64
CA ALA A 543 23.12 -5.59 6.08
C ALA A 543 22.10 -5.73 7.20
N ASP A 544 22.24 -4.95 8.26
CA ASP A 544 21.32 -4.94 9.40
C ASP A 544 20.89 -3.50 9.69
N PRO A 545 19.67 -3.11 9.28
CA PRO A 545 19.13 -1.77 9.54
C PRO A 545 18.68 -1.60 11.01
N GLY A 546 18.77 -2.64 11.83
CA GLY A 546 18.27 -2.68 13.19
C GLY A 546 16.77 -2.98 13.27
N PHE A 547 16.24 -3.03 14.49
CA PHE A 547 14.83 -3.30 14.78
C PHE A 547 14.35 -2.43 15.93
N THR A 548 13.16 -1.86 15.79
CA THR A 548 12.51 -1.05 16.81
C THR A 548 11.31 -1.82 17.37
N PRO A 549 11.43 -2.44 18.55
CA PRO A 549 10.30 -3.15 19.16
C PRO A 549 9.21 -2.17 19.60
N PRO A 550 7.94 -2.63 19.72
CA PRO A 550 6.88 -1.84 20.31
C PRO A 550 7.25 -1.31 21.70
N ARG A 551 6.97 -0.03 21.94
CA ARG A 551 7.22 0.67 23.21
C ARG A 551 5.90 1.12 23.84
N SER A 552 5.85 1.31 25.18
CA SER A 552 4.68 1.78 25.93
C SER A 552 4.94 3.11 26.65
#